data_e56bfb62d8b69efbf2ef19d4a49a2345
#
_entry.id   e56bfb62d8b69efbf2ef19d4a49a2345
#
_cell.length_a   1.000
_cell.length_b   1.000
_cell.length_c   1.000
_cell.angle_alpha   90.00
_cell.angle_beta   90.00
_cell.angle_gamma   90.00
#
_symmetry.space_group_name_H-M   'P 1'
#
loop_
_entity.id
_entity.type
_entity.pdbx_description
1 polymer ?
#
loop_
_entity_poly.entity_id
_entity_poly.type
_entity_poly.pdbx_seq_one_letter_code
_entity_poly.pdbx_strand_id
1 'polypeptide(L)'
;KIYHYDNPSGIGTPGHDDSVSWNERYYPRGIDKDIEKKIFSLRPGKFGATLSWLAAEGSDEEHTDGKVATKAIELLGKYKSEDKPFFLGVGFYKPHTPFVAPAKYFDLYKTNDIKVPQVPKNYLATLPEPATAILQAHKEQVNLPDSLARSAAQAYYATISFLDAQVGRVLAALDSLGL
;
A
#
# COMPACT_ATOMS: atom_id res chain seq x y z
N LYS A 1 1.16 -5.33 7.79
CA LYS A 1 0.16 -6.45 7.83
C LYS A 1 0.37 -7.28 9.08
N ILE A 2 -0.72 -7.61 9.77
CA ILE A 2 -0.70 -8.58 10.86
C ILE A 2 -0.84 -9.98 10.28
N TYR A 3 -1.77 -10.18 9.34
CA TYR A 3 -1.95 -11.41 8.57
C TYR A 3 -1.76 -11.16 7.08
N HIS A 4 -1.54 -12.24 6.30
CA HIS A 4 -1.61 -12.15 4.86
C HIS A 4 -3.06 -11.85 4.43
N TYR A 5 -3.19 -10.91 3.52
CA TYR A 5 -4.48 -10.41 3.06
C TYR A 5 -4.46 -10.30 1.55
N ASP A 6 -5.49 -10.79 0.91
CA ASP A 6 -5.59 -10.73 -0.57
C ASP A 6 -5.82 -9.28 -1.02
N ASN A 7 -4.73 -8.57 -1.27
CA ASN A 7 -4.78 -7.17 -1.70
C ASN A 7 -4.81 -7.09 -3.25
N PRO A 8 -5.78 -6.39 -3.86
CA PRO A 8 -6.82 -5.59 -3.22
C PRO A 8 -8.15 -6.33 -2.98
N SER A 9 -8.28 -7.61 -3.38
CA SER A 9 -9.57 -8.33 -3.36
C SER A 9 -10.19 -8.44 -1.97
N GLY A 10 -9.35 -8.65 -0.95
CA GLY A 10 -9.78 -8.81 0.43
C GLY A 10 -10.08 -7.52 1.20
N ILE A 11 -9.78 -6.33 0.64
CA ILE A 11 -10.01 -5.05 1.31
C ILE A 11 -11.49 -4.91 1.73
N GLY A 12 -11.71 -4.59 3.01
CA GLY A 12 -13.05 -4.45 3.59
C GLY A 12 -13.68 -5.76 4.06
N THR A 13 -12.93 -6.86 4.07
CA THR A 13 -13.38 -8.18 4.56
C THR A 13 -12.49 -8.70 5.68
N PRO A 14 -12.93 -9.65 6.52
CA PRO A 14 -12.08 -10.26 7.53
C PRO A 14 -10.92 -11.08 6.97
N GLY A 15 -10.99 -11.56 5.72
CA GLY A 15 -9.96 -12.40 5.13
C GLY A 15 -9.68 -13.65 5.98
N HIS A 16 -8.39 -13.96 6.15
CA HIS A 16 -7.90 -15.08 6.98
C HIS A 16 -7.54 -14.64 8.41
N ASP A 17 -8.34 -13.77 9.00
CA ASP A 17 -8.10 -13.27 10.34
C ASP A 17 -8.36 -14.33 11.42
N ASP A 18 -7.58 -14.32 12.50
CA ASP A 18 -7.80 -15.12 13.70
C ASP A 18 -8.75 -14.40 14.66
N SER A 19 -10.02 -14.77 14.56
CA SER A 19 -11.09 -14.15 15.35
C SER A 19 -10.97 -14.40 16.86
N VAL A 20 -10.21 -15.39 17.28
CA VAL A 20 -10.07 -15.78 18.71
C VAL A 20 -9.02 -14.94 19.43
N SER A 21 -7.99 -14.48 18.70
CA SER A 21 -6.87 -13.74 19.31
C SER A 21 -7.14 -12.25 19.56
N TRP A 22 -8.25 -11.69 19.05
CA TRP A 22 -8.54 -10.25 19.09
C TRP A 22 -9.87 -9.96 19.80
N ASN A 23 -9.87 -8.97 20.70
CA ASN A 23 -11.07 -8.44 21.30
C ASN A 23 -11.86 -7.53 20.33
N GLU A 24 -11.15 -6.73 19.53
CA GLU A 24 -11.73 -5.83 18.53
C GLU A 24 -10.94 -5.93 17.23
N ARG A 25 -11.64 -5.87 16.10
CA ARG A 25 -11.06 -5.96 14.76
C ARG A 25 -11.70 -4.93 13.85
N TYR A 26 -10.89 -4.38 12.93
CA TYR A 26 -11.36 -3.39 11.98
C TYR A 26 -10.86 -3.71 10.57
N TYR A 27 -11.79 -3.75 9.63
CA TYR A 27 -11.55 -4.06 8.21
C TYR A 27 -11.95 -2.87 7.35
N PRO A 28 -11.08 -1.88 7.20
CA PRO A 28 -11.42 -0.67 6.48
C PRO A 28 -11.59 -0.92 4.98
N ARG A 29 -12.49 -0.14 4.40
CA ARG A 29 -12.68 -0.05 2.97
C ARG A 29 -12.78 1.42 2.59
N GLY A 30 -11.83 1.89 1.80
CA GLY A 30 -11.76 3.25 1.33
C GLY A 30 -12.16 3.40 -0.14
N ILE A 31 -12.16 4.64 -0.60
CA ILE A 31 -12.45 5.00 -1.98
C ILE A 31 -11.54 4.30 -2.99
N ASP A 32 -10.28 4.05 -2.62
CA ASP A 32 -9.30 3.31 -3.43
C ASP A 32 -9.81 1.91 -3.83
N LYS A 33 -10.62 1.28 -2.98
CA LYS A 33 -11.28 0.02 -3.32
C LYS A 33 -12.54 0.23 -4.17
N ASP A 34 -13.31 1.28 -3.90
CA ASP A 34 -14.56 1.54 -4.61
C ASP A 34 -14.33 1.94 -6.06
N ILE A 35 -13.23 2.64 -6.34
CA ILE A 35 -12.83 3.07 -7.68
C ILE A 35 -11.82 2.13 -8.36
N GLU A 36 -11.62 0.91 -7.87
CA GLU A 36 -10.59 -0.01 -8.38
C GLU A 36 -10.65 -0.25 -9.89
N LYS A 37 -11.82 -0.11 -10.51
CA LYS A 37 -12.00 -0.22 -11.96
C LYS A 37 -11.25 0.87 -12.76
N LYS A 38 -10.88 1.98 -12.12
CA LYS A 38 -10.09 3.06 -12.73
C LYS A 38 -8.57 2.77 -12.70
N ILE A 39 -8.13 1.74 -11.99
CA ILE A 39 -6.71 1.41 -11.83
C ILE A 39 -6.15 0.98 -13.19
N PHE A 40 -5.06 1.64 -13.62
CA PHE A 40 -4.25 1.14 -14.72
C PHE A 40 -3.51 -0.12 -14.28
N SER A 41 -3.45 -1.12 -15.13
CA SER A 41 -2.73 -2.36 -14.86
C SER A 41 -2.04 -2.87 -16.11
N LEU A 42 -0.83 -3.40 -15.98
CA LEU A 42 -0.13 -4.08 -17.07
C LEU A 42 -0.86 -5.37 -17.52
N ARG A 43 -1.70 -5.92 -16.65
CA ARG A 43 -2.62 -7.02 -16.97
C ARG A 43 -4.05 -6.55 -16.69
N PRO A 44 -4.83 -6.18 -17.71
CA PRO A 44 -6.19 -5.66 -17.53
C PRO A 44 -7.04 -6.53 -16.60
N GLY A 45 -7.67 -5.92 -15.59
CA GLY A 45 -8.49 -6.61 -14.60
C GLY A 45 -7.73 -7.37 -13.50
N LYS A 46 -6.39 -7.32 -13.51
CA LYS A 46 -5.54 -7.88 -12.44
C LYS A 46 -4.78 -6.74 -11.76
N PHE A 47 -5.04 -6.49 -10.49
CA PHE A 47 -4.51 -5.31 -9.79
C PHE A 47 -3.42 -5.65 -8.77
N GLY A 48 -3.59 -6.69 -7.96
CA GLY A 48 -2.66 -7.03 -6.88
C GLY A 48 -1.46 -7.88 -7.28
N ALA A 49 -1.54 -8.56 -8.43
CA ALA A 49 -0.55 -9.56 -8.87
C ALA A 49 0.41 -9.03 -9.96
N THR A 50 0.30 -7.78 -10.35
CA THR A 50 1.15 -7.14 -11.36
C THR A 50 1.28 -5.65 -11.08
N LEU A 51 2.22 -4.96 -11.77
CA LEU A 51 2.33 -3.51 -11.67
C LEU A 51 1.03 -2.85 -12.12
N SER A 52 0.45 -2.11 -11.21
CA SER A 52 -0.82 -1.43 -11.37
C SER A 52 -0.87 -0.20 -10.47
N TRP A 53 -1.46 0.91 -10.92
CA TRP A 53 -1.47 2.16 -10.17
C TRP A 53 -2.63 3.08 -10.53
N LEU A 54 -2.89 4.03 -9.63
CA LEU A 54 -3.86 5.10 -9.83
C LEU A 54 -3.51 6.28 -8.93
N ALA A 55 -3.33 7.46 -9.50
CA ALA A 55 -3.44 8.72 -8.78
C ALA A 55 -4.92 8.98 -8.52
N ALA A 56 -5.37 8.76 -7.31
CA ALA A 56 -6.79 8.77 -6.96
C ALA A 56 -7.23 10.13 -6.45
N GLU A 57 -8.51 10.43 -6.62
CA GLU A 57 -9.18 11.54 -5.97
C GLU A 57 -9.41 11.26 -4.48
N GLY A 58 -9.81 12.28 -3.75
CA GLY A 58 -10.19 12.16 -2.34
C GLY A 58 -9.08 12.55 -1.36
N SER A 59 -9.47 12.72 -0.11
CA SER A 59 -8.58 13.01 1.02
C SER A 59 -7.89 11.74 1.53
N ASP A 60 -6.88 11.91 2.37
CA ASP A 60 -6.18 10.79 3.00
C ASP A 60 -7.17 9.88 3.78
N GLU A 61 -8.11 10.49 4.51
CA GLU A 61 -9.08 9.81 5.36
C GLU A 61 -10.12 8.99 4.59
N GLU A 62 -10.34 9.32 3.32
CA GLU A 62 -11.26 8.56 2.45
C GLU A 62 -10.62 7.26 1.92
N HIS A 63 -9.29 7.19 1.89
CA HIS A 63 -8.55 6.01 1.46
C HIS A 63 -8.46 4.95 2.55
N THR A 64 -8.28 3.69 2.16
CA THR A 64 -8.24 2.54 3.08
C THR A 64 -7.21 2.73 4.19
N ASP A 65 -5.96 3.08 3.87
CA ASP A 65 -4.91 3.26 4.88
C ASP A 65 -5.12 4.53 5.74
N GLY A 66 -5.76 5.56 5.19
CA GLY A 66 -6.19 6.71 5.97
C GLY A 66 -7.26 6.37 7.00
N LYS A 67 -8.21 5.50 6.64
CA LYS A 67 -9.21 4.96 7.57
C LYS A 67 -8.55 4.09 8.66
N VAL A 68 -7.52 3.31 8.33
CA VAL A 68 -6.71 2.56 9.31
C VAL A 68 -6.11 3.53 10.33
N ALA A 69 -5.43 4.58 9.89
CA ALA A 69 -4.82 5.57 10.77
C ALA A 69 -5.86 6.27 11.66
N THR A 70 -6.98 6.71 11.07
CA THR A 70 -8.08 7.35 11.81
C THR A 70 -8.64 6.43 12.90
N LYS A 71 -8.89 5.15 12.58
CA LYS A 71 -9.38 4.19 13.57
C LYS A 71 -8.34 3.88 14.66
N ALA A 72 -7.08 3.79 14.30
CA ALA A 72 -6.00 3.60 15.28
C ALA A 72 -5.94 4.77 16.28
N ILE A 73 -6.04 6.01 15.81
CA ILE A 73 -6.07 7.22 16.65
C ILE A 73 -7.28 7.22 17.60
N GLU A 74 -8.46 6.87 17.08
CA GLU A 74 -9.68 6.72 17.89
C GLU A 74 -9.49 5.69 19.00
N LEU A 75 -8.93 4.52 18.68
CA LEU A 75 -8.70 3.44 19.64
C LEU A 75 -7.63 3.80 20.68
N LEU A 76 -6.57 4.51 20.30
CA LEU A 76 -5.57 5.01 21.25
C LEU A 76 -6.21 5.94 22.29
N GLY A 77 -7.06 6.88 21.86
CA GLY A 77 -7.80 7.76 22.78
C GLY A 77 -8.75 6.99 23.71
N LYS A 78 -9.49 6.02 23.15
CA LYS A 78 -10.39 5.15 23.92
C LYS A 78 -9.63 4.37 25.00
N TYR A 79 -8.58 3.64 24.61
CA TYR A 79 -7.86 2.76 25.55
C TYR A 79 -7.05 3.54 26.59
N LYS A 80 -6.53 4.71 26.24
CA LYS A 80 -5.95 5.60 27.26
C LYS A 80 -6.96 5.94 28.35
N SER A 81 -8.22 6.24 28.01
CA SER A 81 -9.25 6.59 28.96
C SER A 81 -9.71 5.43 29.86
N GLU A 82 -9.49 4.18 29.41
CA GLU A 82 -9.85 2.98 30.17
C GLU A 82 -8.83 2.62 31.27
N ASP A 83 -7.65 3.25 31.27
CA ASP A 83 -6.55 3.01 32.21
C ASP A 83 -6.19 1.53 32.39
N LYS A 84 -6.15 0.80 31.27
CA LYS A 84 -5.81 -0.63 31.20
C LYS A 84 -4.72 -0.87 30.17
N PRO A 85 -3.82 -1.82 30.42
CA PRO A 85 -2.88 -2.25 29.41
C PRO A 85 -3.60 -2.77 28.16
N PHE A 86 -3.10 -2.41 26.97
CA PHE A 86 -3.63 -2.86 25.70
C PHE A 86 -2.51 -3.24 24.72
N PHE A 87 -2.87 -4.06 23.75
CA PHE A 87 -2.05 -4.32 22.57
C PHE A 87 -2.85 -3.91 21.33
N LEU A 88 -2.34 -2.97 20.57
CA LEU A 88 -2.96 -2.47 19.34
C LEU A 88 -2.08 -2.80 18.13
N GLY A 89 -2.53 -3.73 17.29
CA GLY A 89 -1.89 -4.02 16.01
C GLY A 89 -2.43 -3.10 14.91
N VAL A 90 -1.56 -2.27 14.33
CA VAL A 90 -1.92 -1.38 13.22
C VAL A 90 -1.21 -1.83 11.96
N GLY A 91 -1.97 -2.22 10.94
CA GLY A 91 -1.43 -2.72 9.68
C GLY A 91 -1.91 -1.92 8.47
N PHE A 92 -0.98 -1.46 7.64
CA PHE A 92 -1.26 -0.74 6.41
C PHE A 92 -1.09 -1.64 5.18
N TYR A 93 -1.80 -1.32 4.09
CA TYR A 93 -1.72 -2.04 2.82
C TYR A 93 -0.57 -1.54 1.95
N LYS A 94 -0.35 -0.23 1.95
CA LYS A 94 0.73 0.37 1.16
C LYS A 94 2.11 0.05 1.76
N PRO A 95 3.15 -0.03 0.91
CA PRO A 95 3.20 0.18 -0.54
C PRO A 95 2.97 -1.08 -1.40
N HIS A 96 2.10 -2.00 -1.03
CA HIS A 96 1.74 -3.14 -1.87
C HIS A 96 0.95 -2.70 -3.11
N THR A 97 1.11 -3.38 -4.24
CA THR A 97 0.28 -3.20 -5.44
C THR A 97 -1.20 -3.49 -5.14
N PRO A 98 -2.14 -2.80 -5.78
CA PRO A 98 -1.98 -1.68 -6.68
C PRO A 98 -1.44 -0.43 -5.96
N PHE A 99 -0.58 0.33 -6.63
CA PHE A 99 -0.03 1.57 -6.09
C PHE A 99 -1.07 2.69 -6.23
N VAL A 100 -2.00 2.75 -5.28
CA VAL A 100 -3.06 3.76 -5.25
C VAL A 100 -2.84 4.69 -4.06
N ALA A 101 -2.81 5.97 -4.32
CA ALA A 101 -2.71 7.02 -3.31
C ALA A 101 -3.43 8.28 -3.80
N PRO A 102 -3.80 9.23 -2.91
CA PRO A 102 -4.28 10.54 -3.31
C PRO A 102 -3.32 11.23 -4.29
N ALA A 103 -3.87 11.88 -5.33
CA ALA A 103 -3.09 12.50 -6.42
C ALA A 103 -1.98 13.44 -5.92
N LYS A 104 -2.21 14.17 -4.83
CA LYS A 104 -1.22 15.07 -4.22
C LYS A 104 0.13 14.40 -3.92
N TYR A 105 0.16 13.10 -3.65
CA TYR A 105 1.41 12.38 -3.42
C TYR A 105 2.14 12.03 -4.71
N PHE A 106 1.41 11.85 -5.83
CA PHE A 106 2.02 11.70 -7.15
C PHE A 106 2.67 13.01 -7.61
N ASP A 107 2.08 14.15 -7.27
CA ASP A 107 2.61 15.48 -7.63
C ASP A 107 3.97 15.78 -6.98
N LEU A 108 4.35 15.07 -5.91
CA LEU A 108 5.67 15.18 -5.29
C LEU A 108 6.80 14.67 -6.19
N TYR A 109 6.48 13.82 -7.16
CA TYR A 109 7.47 13.11 -7.97
C TYR A 109 7.23 13.34 -9.46
N LYS A 110 8.07 14.14 -10.09
CA LYS A 110 8.00 14.34 -11.55
C LYS A 110 8.57 13.12 -12.26
N THR A 111 7.82 12.50 -13.14
CA THR A 111 8.26 11.30 -13.89
C THR A 111 9.57 11.53 -14.65
N ASN A 112 9.79 12.76 -15.16
CA ASN A 112 11.03 13.11 -15.89
C ASN A 112 12.28 13.10 -15.00
N ASP A 113 12.13 13.28 -13.70
CA ASP A 113 13.26 13.28 -12.75
C ASP A 113 13.58 11.85 -12.24
N ILE A 114 12.72 10.89 -12.51
CA ILE A 114 12.89 9.50 -12.10
C ILE A 114 13.84 8.80 -13.10
N LYS A 115 14.97 8.33 -12.57
CA LYS A 115 15.95 7.56 -13.34
C LYS A 115 15.55 6.08 -13.36
N VAL A 116 15.41 5.52 -14.56
CA VAL A 116 15.22 4.07 -14.72
C VAL A 116 16.59 3.40 -14.58
N PRO A 117 16.75 2.44 -13.65
CA PRO A 117 18.01 1.71 -13.51
C PRO A 117 18.38 0.99 -14.80
N GLN A 118 19.65 1.11 -15.21
CA GLN A 118 20.17 0.36 -16.34
C GLN A 118 20.65 -1.00 -15.88
N VAL A 119 20.06 -2.04 -16.40
CA VAL A 119 20.40 -3.44 -16.05
C VAL A 119 21.36 -3.99 -17.11
N PRO A 120 22.52 -4.59 -16.71
CA PRO A 120 23.42 -5.25 -17.65
C PRO A 120 22.72 -6.33 -18.48
N LYS A 121 23.08 -6.46 -19.77
CA LYS A 121 22.44 -7.40 -20.69
C LYS A 121 22.44 -8.85 -20.20
N ASN A 122 23.48 -9.25 -19.46
CA ASN A 122 23.64 -10.61 -18.91
C ASN A 122 23.20 -10.74 -17.45
N TYR A 123 22.53 -9.72 -16.89
CA TYR A 123 22.18 -9.70 -15.45
C TYR A 123 21.40 -10.94 -15.01
N LEU A 124 20.40 -11.37 -15.76
CA LEU A 124 19.60 -12.55 -15.43
C LEU A 124 20.44 -13.83 -15.34
N ALA A 125 21.50 -13.94 -16.15
CA ALA A 125 22.41 -15.09 -16.10
C ALA A 125 23.30 -15.12 -14.83
N THR A 126 23.37 -14.01 -14.10
CA THR A 126 24.13 -13.93 -12.82
C THR A 126 23.26 -14.32 -11.60
N LEU A 127 21.95 -14.48 -11.78
CA LEU A 127 21.02 -14.80 -10.71
C LEU A 127 20.81 -16.31 -10.57
N PRO A 128 20.55 -16.80 -9.35
CA PRO A 128 20.09 -18.19 -9.15
C PRO A 128 18.80 -18.47 -9.91
N GLU A 129 18.63 -19.71 -10.37
CA GLU A 129 17.46 -20.13 -11.17
C GLU A 129 16.11 -19.75 -10.50
N PRO A 130 15.86 -19.96 -9.20
CA PRO A 130 14.59 -19.60 -8.59
C PRO A 130 14.26 -18.11 -8.70
N ALA A 131 15.26 -17.22 -8.58
CA ALA A 131 15.07 -15.78 -8.74
C ALA A 131 14.76 -15.41 -10.20
N THR A 132 15.45 -16.03 -11.14
CA THR A 132 15.22 -15.84 -12.59
C THR A 132 13.81 -16.31 -12.97
N ALA A 133 13.38 -17.46 -12.48
CA ALA A 133 12.05 -17.99 -12.74
C ALA A 133 10.93 -17.07 -12.23
N ILE A 134 11.08 -16.49 -11.03
CA ILE A 134 10.12 -15.52 -10.47
C ILE A 134 10.05 -14.26 -11.33
N LEU A 135 11.20 -13.70 -11.72
CA LEU A 135 11.24 -12.50 -12.56
C LEU A 135 10.60 -12.74 -13.93
N GLN A 136 10.80 -13.93 -14.51
CA GLN A 136 10.24 -14.30 -15.80
C GLN A 136 8.77 -14.73 -15.76
N ALA A 137 8.22 -15.05 -14.59
CA ALA A 137 6.81 -15.39 -14.42
C ALA A 137 5.88 -14.21 -14.75
N HIS A 138 6.39 -12.97 -14.61
CA HIS A 138 5.67 -11.73 -14.92
C HIS A 138 6.16 -11.12 -16.22
N LYS A 139 5.90 -11.80 -17.33
CA LYS A 139 6.37 -11.40 -18.67
C LYS A 139 5.99 -9.97 -19.04
N GLU A 140 4.84 -9.50 -18.58
CA GLU A 140 4.35 -8.15 -18.79
C GLU A 140 5.19 -7.06 -18.09
N GLN A 141 6.06 -7.46 -17.16
CA GLN A 141 6.94 -6.55 -16.42
C GLN A 141 8.38 -6.59 -16.92
N VAL A 142 8.68 -7.49 -17.87
CA VAL A 142 10.02 -7.62 -18.45
C VAL A 142 10.22 -6.59 -19.57
N ASN A 143 11.35 -5.90 -19.54
CA ASN A 143 11.72 -4.88 -20.56
C ASN A 143 10.65 -3.80 -20.73
N LEU A 144 10.12 -3.27 -19.62
CA LEU A 144 9.17 -2.17 -19.67
C LEU A 144 9.75 -0.96 -20.42
N PRO A 145 8.96 -0.28 -21.27
CA PRO A 145 9.32 1.02 -21.77
C PRO A 145 9.63 1.98 -20.63
N ASP A 146 10.64 2.83 -20.78
CA ASP A 146 11.08 3.79 -19.75
C ASP A 146 9.94 4.64 -19.21
N SER A 147 8.98 5.03 -20.04
CA SER A 147 7.80 5.79 -19.63
C SER A 147 6.94 5.03 -18.63
N LEU A 148 6.68 3.75 -18.86
CA LEU A 148 5.92 2.91 -17.94
C LEU A 148 6.71 2.60 -16.66
N ALA A 149 8.02 2.35 -16.79
CA ALA A 149 8.88 2.12 -15.63
C ALA A 149 8.92 3.36 -14.71
N ARG A 150 9.00 4.57 -15.27
CA ARG A 150 8.95 5.84 -14.52
C ARG A 150 7.59 6.05 -13.86
N SER A 151 6.49 5.77 -14.56
CA SER A 151 5.14 5.89 -14.00
C SER A 151 4.91 4.90 -12.85
N ALA A 152 5.37 3.66 -12.98
CA ALA A 152 5.31 2.68 -11.90
C ALA A 152 6.15 3.10 -10.68
N ALA A 153 7.36 3.63 -10.91
CA ALA A 153 8.23 4.13 -9.84
C ALA A 153 7.63 5.37 -9.16
N GLN A 154 7.06 6.32 -9.91
CA GLN A 154 6.33 7.46 -9.37
C GLN A 154 5.20 6.99 -8.44
N ALA A 155 4.40 6.06 -8.92
CA ALA A 155 3.27 5.51 -8.15
C ALA A 155 3.73 4.80 -6.87
N TYR A 156 4.83 4.04 -6.95
CA TYR A 156 5.43 3.42 -5.78
C TYR A 156 5.89 4.45 -4.74
N TYR A 157 6.62 5.49 -5.16
CA TYR A 157 7.05 6.57 -4.27
C TYR A 157 5.87 7.35 -3.68
N ALA A 158 4.84 7.63 -4.48
CA ALA A 158 3.61 8.25 -4.01
C ALA A 158 2.94 7.44 -2.89
N THR A 159 2.87 6.12 -3.04
CA THR A 159 2.30 5.26 -2.00
C THR A 159 3.16 5.17 -0.74
N ILE A 160 4.48 5.28 -0.85
CA ILE A 160 5.38 5.37 0.30
C ILE A 160 5.12 6.68 1.06
N SER A 161 5.07 7.83 0.37
CA SER A 161 4.79 9.11 1.01
C SER A 161 3.40 9.17 1.64
N PHE A 162 2.40 8.57 1.00
CA PHE A 162 1.07 8.43 1.59
C PHE A 162 1.10 7.58 2.86
N LEU A 163 1.77 6.43 2.84
CA LEU A 163 1.95 5.57 4.01
C LEU A 163 2.67 6.32 5.15
N ASP A 164 3.78 6.99 4.84
CA ASP A 164 4.56 7.76 5.80
C ASP A 164 3.69 8.82 6.50
N ALA A 165 2.87 9.54 5.74
CA ALA A 165 1.93 10.50 6.31
C ALA A 165 0.91 9.82 7.26
N GLN A 166 0.41 8.62 6.94
CA GLN A 166 -0.52 7.91 7.82
C GLN A 166 0.17 7.40 9.10
N VAL A 167 1.39 6.88 8.99
CA VAL A 167 2.23 6.51 10.15
C VAL A 167 2.49 7.74 11.02
N GLY A 168 2.86 8.86 10.41
CA GLY A 168 3.07 10.13 11.12
C GLY A 168 1.84 10.58 11.92
N ARG A 169 0.62 10.43 11.38
CA ARG A 169 -0.63 10.71 12.10
C ARG A 169 -0.77 9.86 13.36
N VAL A 170 -0.48 8.57 13.28
CA VAL A 170 -0.58 7.66 14.44
C VAL A 170 0.48 7.99 15.50
N LEU A 171 1.73 8.27 15.08
CA LEU A 171 2.80 8.68 16.00
C LEU A 171 2.48 10.00 16.71
N ALA A 172 2.00 11.00 15.96
CA ALA A 172 1.58 12.27 16.54
C ALA A 172 0.43 12.11 17.57
N ALA A 173 -0.46 11.13 17.33
CA ALA A 173 -1.50 10.82 18.30
C ALA A 173 -0.95 10.19 19.58
N LEU A 174 0.05 9.30 19.49
CA LEU A 174 0.75 8.74 20.65
C LEU A 174 1.38 9.87 21.49
N ASP A 175 2.14 10.75 20.84
CA ASP A 175 2.78 11.89 21.51
C ASP A 175 1.76 12.81 22.20
N SER A 176 0.67 13.17 21.50
CA SER A 176 -0.37 14.05 22.03
C SER A 176 -1.15 13.44 23.19
N LEU A 177 -1.27 12.12 23.21
CA LEU A 177 -1.92 11.36 24.28
C LEU A 177 -0.96 11.04 25.44
N GLY A 178 0.34 11.23 25.28
CA GLY A 178 1.34 10.86 26.29
C GLY A 178 1.41 9.33 26.50
N LEU A 179 1.39 8.57 25.39
CA LEU A 179 1.48 7.11 25.34
C LEU A 179 2.86 6.67 24.86
#